data_e2adbd4788280e570b0ec887255ef0ce
#
_entry.id   e2adbd4788280e570b0ec887255ef0ce
#
_cell.length_a   1.000
_cell.length_b   1.000
_cell.length_c   1.000
_cell.angle_alpha   90.00
_cell.angle_beta   90.00
_cell.angle_gamma   90.00
#
_symmetry.space_group_name_H-M   'P 1'
#
loop_
_entity.id
_entity.type
_entity.pdbx_description
1 polymer ?
#
loop_
_entity_poly.entity_id
_entity_poly.type
_entity_poly.pdbx_seq_one_letter_code
_entity_poly.pdbx_strand_id
1 'polypeptide(L)'
;MGLETFPEIENFQKLPRQVIVKGGSSSFSQQEGATLAGIVINNIGHTIRDIRVNVVIFDKNRLPALNTSVPADPETLPQGGIGAFTFQLKNYPEEILDYHLYASWKFDDRE
;
A
#
# COMPACT_ATOMS: atom_id res chain seq x y z
N MET A 1 5.31 -7.17 16.68
CA MET A 1 4.22 -6.20 16.84
C MET A 1 3.38 -5.99 15.58
N GLY A 2 3.96 -6.15 14.42
CA GLY A 2 3.32 -5.75 13.16
C GLY A 2 1.83 -6.02 13.03
N LEU A 3 1.43 -7.28 13.09
CA LEU A 3 0.03 -7.63 12.89
C LEU A 3 -0.85 -7.18 14.05
N GLU A 4 -0.31 -7.08 15.24
CA GLU A 4 -1.06 -6.67 16.41
C GLU A 4 -1.51 -5.23 16.34
N THR A 5 -0.84 -4.43 15.52
CA THR A 5 -1.18 -3.03 15.34
C THR A 5 -2.34 -2.81 14.38
N PHE A 6 -2.85 -3.86 13.77
CA PHE A 6 -3.92 -3.80 12.78
C PHE A 6 -5.12 -4.61 13.29
N PRO A 7 -6.00 -4.01 14.11
CA PRO A 7 -7.13 -4.73 14.69
C PRO A 7 -8.02 -5.42 13.66
N GLU A 8 -8.09 -4.87 12.45
CA GLU A 8 -8.88 -5.46 11.36
C GLU A 8 -8.41 -6.87 11.00
N ILE A 9 -7.13 -7.16 11.22
CA ILE A 9 -6.59 -8.49 10.86
C ILE A 9 -7.12 -9.56 11.80
N GLU A 10 -7.32 -9.23 13.06
CA GLU A 10 -7.86 -10.17 14.04
C GLU A 10 -9.30 -10.55 13.72
N ASN A 11 -10.02 -9.67 13.04
CA ASN A 11 -11.41 -9.87 12.66
C ASN A 11 -11.53 -9.95 11.15
N PHE A 12 -10.67 -10.72 10.51
CA PHE A 12 -10.55 -10.78 9.06
C PHE A 12 -11.89 -10.98 8.35
N GLN A 13 -12.75 -11.83 8.90
CA GLN A 13 -14.04 -12.13 8.29
C GLN A 13 -14.98 -10.93 8.27
N LYS A 14 -14.71 -9.92 9.09
CA LYS A 14 -15.53 -8.72 9.16
C LYS A 14 -15.03 -7.61 8.24
N LEU A 15 -13.87 -7.80 7.59
CA LEU A 15 -13.33 -6.82 6.67
C LEU A 15 -14.18 -6.76 5.40
N PRO A 16 -14.27 -5.59 4.76
CA PRO A 16 -14.97 -5.50 3.48
C PRO A 16 -14.29 -6.37 2.42
N ARG A 17 -15.08 -6.81 1.45
CA ARG A 17 -14.56 -7.62 0.33
C ARG A 17 -13.80 -6.74 -0.64
N GLN A 18 -12.55 -6.52 -0.36
CA GLN A 18 -11.69 -5.65 -1.17
C GLN A 18 -10.23 -5.98 -0.91
N VAL A 19 -9.35 -5.43 -1.71
CA VAL A 19 -7.91 -5.45 -1.47
C VAL A 19 -7.61 -4.21 -0.64
N ILE A 20 -7.08 -4.43 0.56
CA ILE A 20 -6.90 -3.39 1.56
C ILE A 20 -5.43 -3.02 1.64
N VAL A 21 -5.13 -1.72 1.59
CA VAL A 21 -3.76 -1.22 1.79
C VAL A 21 -3.72 -0.47 3.12
N LYS A 22 -2.78 -0.87 3.98
CA LYS A 22 -2.57 -0.23 5.28
C LYS A 22 -1.15 0.32 5.35
N GLY A 23 -1.04 1.63 5.56
CA GLY A 23 0.25 2.22 5.81
C GLY A 23 0.73 1.89 7.22
N GLY A 24 1.95 1.37 7.32
CA GLY A 24 2.53 1.00 8.61
C GLY A 24 3.49 2.04 9.16
N SER A 25 4.26 2.69 8.30
CA SER A 25 5.22 3.72 8.73
C SER A 25 5.48 4.70 7.61
N SER A 26 5.84 5.91 7.99
CA SER A 26 6.24 6.94 7.04
C SER A 26 7.34 7.79 7.65
N SER A 27 8.27 8.24 6.81
CA SER A 27 9.37 9.10 7.22
C SER A 27 9.68 10.04 6.06
N PHE A 28 9.77 11.33 6.34
CA PHE A 28 10.06 12.35 5.35
C PHE A 28 11.28 13.16 5.78
N SER A 29 12.30 13.18 4.92
CA SER A 29 13.53 13.90 5.17
C SER A 29 13.98 14.55 3.88
N GLN A 30 14.36 15.83 3.92
CA GLN A 30 14.88 16.52 2.75
C GLN A 30 16.19 15.91 2.28
N GLN A 31 16.94 15.31 3.17
CA GLN A 31 18.24 14.72 2.83
C GLN A 31 18.10 13.29 2.31
N GLU A 32 17.23 12.52 2.92
CA GLU A 32 17.11 11.10 2.60
C GLU A 32 15.92 10.77 1.72
N GLY A 33 15.01 11.72 1.52
CA GLY A 33 13.81 11.50 0.77
C GLY A 33 12.67 11.02 1.66
N ALA A 34 11.67 10.42 1.03
CA ALA A 34 10.49 9.91 1.73
C ALA A 34 10.52 8.39 1.71
N THR A 35 10.16 7.77 2.82
CA THR A 35 9.99 6.33 2.93
C THR A 35 8.59 6.04 3.45
N LEU A 36 7.85 5.20 2.72
CA LEU A 36 6.52 4.75 3.11
C LEU A 36 6.51 3.24 3.07
N ALA A 37 6.04 2.60 4.12
CA ALA A 37 5.96 1.15 4.19
C ALA A 37 4.64 0.71 4.79
N GLY A 38 4.19 -0.48 4.43
CA GLY A 38 2.94 -1.01 4.96
C GLY A 38 2.66 -2.40 4.44
N ILE A 39 1.39 -2.77 4.46
CA ILE A 39 0.93 -4.10 4.04
C ILE A 39 -0.25 -3.99 3.09
N VAL A 40 -0.43 -5.07 2.31
CA VAL A 40 -1.59 -5.28 1.44
C VAL A 40 -2.27 -6.54 1.91
N ILE A 41 -3.59 -6.49 2.08
CA ILE A 41 -4.39 -7.64 2.50
C ILE A 41 -5.35 -7.99 1.38
N ASN A 42 -5.29 -9.25 0.91
CA ASN A 42 -6.25 -9.72 -0.08
C ASN A 42 -7.49 -10.26 0.61
N ASN A 43 -8.59 -9.54 0.53
CA ASN A 43 -9.88 -9.99 1.03
C ASN A 43 -10.96 -9.88 -0.04
N ILE A 44 -10.59 -10.15 -1.31
CA ILE A 44 -11.54 -10.03 -2.43
C ILE A 44 -12.26 -11.34 -2.73
N GLY A 45 -11.83 -12.45 -2.12
CA GLY A 45 -12.46 -13.75 -2.31
C GLY A 45 -11.85 -14.59 -3.41
N HIS A 46 -10.70 -14.22 -3.93
CA HIS A 46 -10.03 -14.91 -5.04
C HIS A 46 -8.54 -14.59 -5.00
N THR A 47 -7.71 -15.48 -5.53
CA THR A 47 -6.28 -15.20 -5.65
C THR A 47 -6.05 -14.07 -6.64
N ILE A 48 -5.17 -13.15 -6.30
CA ILE A 48 -4.80 -12.02 -7.16
C ILE A 48 -3.30 -12.03 -7.43
N ARG A 49 -2.91 -11.45 -8.55
CA ARG A 49 -1.52 -11.39 -8.99
C ARG A 49 -1.17 -10.00 -9.52
N ASP A 50 0.10 -9.81 -9.81
CA ASP A 50 0.62 -8.54 -10.32
C ASP A 50 0.19 -7.38 -9.42
N ILE A 51 0.31 -7.59 -8.13
CA ILE A 51 -0.13 -6.62 -7.14
C ILE A 51 0.88 -5.49 -7.05
N ARG A 52 0.41 -4.28 -7.22
CA ARG A 52 1.23 -3.08 -7.04
C ARG A 52 0.52 -2.13 -6.09
N VAL A 53 1.31 -1.47 -5.28
CA VAL A 53 0.81 -0.41 -4.41
C VAL A 53 1.20 0.91 -5.05
N ASN A 54 0.20 1.78 -5.22
CA ASN A 54 0.36 3.08 -5.86
C ASN A 54 0.29 4.16 -4.79
N VAL A 55 1.14 5.17 -4.91
CA VAL A 55 1.09 6.31 -4.02
C VAL A 55 0.93 7.58 -4.84
N VAL A 56 0.02 8.43 -4.38
CA VAL A 56 -0.15 9.79 -4.90
C VAL A 56 0.17 10.73 -3.76
N ILE A 57 1.13 11.64 -3.99
CA ILE A 57 1.53 12.61 -2.99
C ILE A 57 0.99 13.97 -3.41
N PHE A 58 0.31 14.64 -2.48
CA PHE A 58 -0.29 15.94 -2.70
C PHE A 58 0.53 17.03 -2.04
N ASP A 59 0.75 18.12 -2.76
CA ASP A 59 1.46 19.28 -2.24
C ASP A 59 0.53 20.15 -1.37
N LYS A 60 1.07 21.26 -0.89
CA LYS A 60 0.33 22.18 -0.02
C LYS A 60 -0.89 22.80 -0.71
N ASN A 61 -0.94 22.79 -2.03
CA ASN A 61 -2.06 23.33 -2.81
C ASN A 61 -3.07 22.25 -3.15
N ARG A 62 -2.92 21.04 -2.58
CA ARG A 62 -3.75 19.86 -2.82
C ARG A 62 -3.71 19.37 -4.26
N LEU A 63 -2.60 19.64 -4.94
CA LEU A 63 -2.38 19.17 -6.30
C LEU A 63 -1.51 17.91 -6.23
N PRO A 64 -1.80 16.90 -7.08
CA PRO A 64 -0.93 15.73 -7.13
C PRO A 64 0.44 16.13 -7.69
N ALA A 65 1.46 16.00 -6.83
CA ALA A 65 2.81 16.37 -7.18
C ALA A 65 3.65 15.17 -7.61
N LEU A 66 3.27 13.97 -7.16
CA LEU A 66 4.00 12.75 -7.49
C LEU A 66 3.03 11.59 -7.50
N ASN A 67 3.17 10.71 -8.50
CA ASN A 67 2.40 9.48 -8.61
C ASN A 67 3.37 8.38 -9.01
N THR A 68 3.50 7.34 -8.18
CA THR A 68 4.41 6.24 -8.45
C THR A 68 3.86 4.95 -7.86
N SER A 69 4.48 3.82 -8.20
CA SER A 69 4.04 2.53 -7.68
C SER A 69 5.22 1.61 -7.43
N VAL A 70 5.03 0.65 -6.54
CA VAL A 70 5.98 -0.43 -6.28
C VAL A 70 5.22 -1.77 -6.24
N PRO A 71 5.89 -2.89 -6.59
CA PRO A 71 5.23 -4.18 -6.44
C PRO A 71 5.09 -4.54 -4.96
N ALA A 72 4.03 -5.26 -4.64
CA ALA A 72 3.89 -5.87 -3.33
C ALA A 72 4.81 -7.10 -3.25
N ASP A 73 5.15 -7.51 -2.05
CA ASP A 73 5.99 -8.69 -1.84
C ASP A 73 5.28 -9.62 -0.84
N PRO A 74 4.77 -10.74 -1.31
CA PRO A 74 4.79 -11.25 -2.69
C PRO A 74 3.80 -10.52 -3.61
N GLU A 75 4.01 -10.64 -4.92
CA GLU A 75 3.14 -10.01 -5.92
C GLU A 75 1.86 -10.80 -6.18
N THR A 76 1.76 -12.00 -5.67
CA THR A 76 0.59 -12.88 -5.79
C THR A 76 0.13 -13.24 -4.39
N LEU A 77 -1.14 -13.04 -4.09
CA LEU A 77 -1.71 -13.34 -2.78
C LEU A 77 -3.00 -14.14 -2.93
N PRO A 78 -3.12 -15.26 -2.21
CA PRO A 78 -4.40 -15.96 -2.11
C PRO A 78 -5.35 -15.16 -1.24
N GLN A 79 -6.61 -15.58 -1.20
CA GLN A 79 -7.58 -15.01 -0.27
C GLN A 79 -7.01 -15.08 1.15
N GLY A 80 -7.05 -13.98 1.86
CA GLY A 80 -6.50 -13.88 3.20
C GLY A 80 -5.00 -13.65 3.26
N GLY A 81 -4.31 -13.62 2.10
CA GLY A 81 -2.89 -13.40 2.07
C GLY A 81 -2.51 -11.96 2.37
N ILE A 82 -1.33 -11.78 2.95
CA ILE A 82 -0.80 -10.47 3.32
C ILE A 82 0.57 -10.30 2.69
N GLY A 83 0.74 -9.22 1.94
CA GLY A 83 2.02 -8.83 1.37
C GLY A 83 2.53 -7.54 1.99
N ALA A 84 3.78 -7.21 1.71
CA ALA A 84 4.41 -5.99 2.21
C ALA A 84 4.79 -5.08 1.05
N PHE A 85 4.94 -3.78 1.32
CA PHE A 85 5.45 -2.85 0.34
C PHE A 85 6.30 -1.79 1.02
N THR A 86 7.22 -1.22 0.25
CA THR A 86 8.07 -0.12 0.72
C THR A 86 8.33 0.82 -0.45
N PHE A 87 8.05 2.11 -0.26
CA PHE A 87 8.41 3.16 -1.19
C PHE A 87 9.62 3.91 -0.67
N GLN A 88 10.55 4.20 -1.59
CA GLN A 88 11.65 5.12 -1.32
C GLN A 88 11.64 6.18 -2.39
N LEU A 89 11.33 7.41 -2.01
CA LEU A 89 11.18 8.55 -2.91
C LEU A 89 12.27 9.56 -2.61
N LYS A 90 13.22 9.72 -3.53
CA LYS A 90 14.34 10.64 -3.33
C LYS A 90 13.99 12.07 -3.65
N ASN A 91 13.07 12.28 -4.59
CA ASN A 91 12.64 13.60 -5.00
C ASN A 91 11.15 13.73 -4.73
N TYR A 92 10.79 14.53 -3.77
CA TYR A 92 9.40 14.77 -3.44
C TYR A 92 9.21 16.27 -3.16
N PRO A 93 7.97 16.77 -3.18
CA PRO A 93 7.71 18.18 -2.89
C PRO A 93 8.21 18.56 -1.51
N GLU A 94 8.77 19.76 -1.37
CA GLU A 94 9.26 20.24 -0.09
C GLU A 94 8.21 20.22 0.99
N GLU A 95 6.97 20.48 0.61
CA GLU A 95 5.85 20.46 1.54
C GLU A 95 4.83 19.44 1.09
N ILE A 96 4.77 18.33 1.82
CA ILE A 96 3.80 17.28 1.56
C ILE A 96 2.60 17.54 2.48
N LEU A 97 1.43 17.76 1.88
CA LEU A 97 0.20 17.91 2.63
C LEU A 97 -0.32 16.54 3.04
N ASP A 98 -0.36 15.61 2.08
CA ASP A 98 -0.97 14.31 2.32
C ASP A 98 -0.50 13.34 1.23
N TYR A 99 -0.79 12.06 1.44
CA TYR A 99 -0.57 11.03 0.44
C TYR A 99 -1.72 10.04 0.47
N HIS A 100 -1.94 9.40 -0.67
CA HIS A 100 -2.99 8.41 -0.82
C HIS A 100 -2.39 7.12 -1.39
N LEU A 101 -2.73 5.99 -0.78
CA LEU A 101 -2.26 4.67 -1.19
C LEU A 101 -3.42 3.85 -1.72
N TYR A 102 -3.21 3.16 -2.84
CA TYR A 102 -4.20 2.22 -3.35
C TYR A 102 -3.50 1.09 -4.10
N ALA A 103 -4.16 -0.06 -4.17
CA ALA A 103 -3.61 -1.23 -4.84
C ALA A 103 -4.19 -1.39 -6.23
N SER A 104 -3.38 -1.91 -7.14
CA SER A 104 -3.85 -2.43 -8.42
C SER A 104 -3.43 -3.88 -8.53
N TRP A 105 -4.22 -4.70 -9.23
CA TRP A 105 -3.97 -6.13 -9.32
C TRP A 105 -4.76 -6.72 -10.49
N LYS A 106 -4.52 -8.02 -10.75
CA LYS A 106 -5.31 -8.81 -11.69
C LYS A 106 -5.75 -10.08 -10.98
N PHE A 107 -6.92 -10.59 -11.35
CA PHE A 107 -7.33 -11.90 -10.86
C PHE A 107 -6.43 -12.98 -11.45
N ASP A 108 -6.07 -13.95 -10.63
CA ASP A 108 -5.26 -15.07 -11.10
C ASP A 108 -6.16 -16.18 -11.60
N ASP A 109 -6.34 -16.21 -12.91
CA ASP A 109 -7.23 -17.17 -13.58
C ASP A 109 -6.60 -18.54 -13.78
N ARG A 110 -5.38 -18.72 -13.32
CA ARG A 110 -4.67 -20.00 -13.47
C ARG A 110 -5.09 -21.03 -12.44
N GLU A 111 -5.91 -20.65 -11.51
CA GLU A 111 -6.44 -21.56 -10.50
C GLU A 111 -7.62 -22.35 -10.98
#